data_48cf091ad665e31a685ac80fb8f6691c
#
_entry.id   48cf091ad665e31a685ac80fb8f6691c
#
_cell.length_a   1.000
_cell.length_b   1.000
_cell.length_c   1.000
_cell.angle_alpha   90.00
_cell.angle_beta   90.00
_cell.angle_gamma   90.00
#
_symmetry.space_group_name_H-M   'P 1'
#
loop_
_entity.id
_entity.type
_entity.pdbx_description
1 polymer ?
#
loop_
_entity_poly.entity_id
_entity_poly.type
_entity_poly.pdbx_seq_one_letter_code
_entity_poly.pdbx_strand_id
1 'polypeptide(L)'
;PPHPKSVATVANRPGANGFSNLLAGGMRAWSGNSNLWSHKNGVLTGKSDGTLKMNHFITWKVATVRNFDLKVNVRISAGGNSGIQYRSAHAPELGLDVITGYQCDVVAGKPQFNGMVYEEKGRGILARAHDKVTIDPKGDQWVVGKLEVKEFAPGEWHEYRILVEGNRLRHWINGHPTGELLDLDEKGRALDGVLALQLHKGPPM
;
A
#
# COMPACT_ATOMS: atom_id res chain seq x y z
N PRO A 1 11.93 8.34 -19.65
CA PRO A 1 10.54 8.38 -20.08
C PRO A 1 9.80 9.48 -19.31
N PRO A 2 8.83 10.17 -19.94
CA PRO A 2 8.10 11.24 -19.27
C PRO A 2 7.38 10.68 -18.03
N HIS A 3 7.39 11.45 -16.95
CA HIS A 3 6.65 11.09 -15.74
C HIS A 3 5.14 11.02 -16.05
N PRO A 4 4.44 10.00 -15.58
CA PRO A 4 2.98 9.94 -15.74
C PRO A 4 2.34 11.14 -15.04
N LYS A 5 1.30 11.72 -15.67
CA LYS A 5 0.65 12.94 -15.17
C LYS A 5 -0.16 12.72 -13.89
N SER A 6 -0.47 11.49 -13.52
CA SER A 6 -1.20 11.14 -12.31
C SER A 6 -0.28 10.42 -11.35
N VAL A 7 -0.02 11.00 -10.19
CA VAL A 7 1.06 10.54 -9.30
C VAL A 7 0.51 9.79 -8.09
N ALA A 8 -0.49 10.34 -7.40
CA ALA A 8 -1.21 9.67 -6.32
C ALA A 8 -2.53 10.40 -6.10
N THR A 9 -3.61 9.68 -6.20
CA THR A 9 -4.96 10.24 -6.05
C THR A 9 -5.85 9.33 -5.24
N VAL A 10 -6.70 9.90 -4.40
CA VAL A 10 -7.70 9.17 -3.62
C VAL A 10 -9.07 9.80 -3.80
N ALA A 11 -10.10 8.98 -3.91
CA ALA A 11 -11.50 9.37 -3.80
C ALA A 11 -12.08 8.77 -2.53
N ASN A 12 -12.70 9.62 -1.70
CA ASN A 12 -13.29 9.22 -0.41
C ASN A 12 -14.58 8.40 -0.55
N ARG A 13 -15.04 8.16 -1.79
CA ARG A 13 -16.18 7.29 -2.11
C ARG A 13 -15.86 6.51 -3.37
N PRO A 14 -16.04 5.17 -3.38
CA PRO A 14 -15.97 4.38 -4.61
C PRO A 14 -16.96 4.94 -5.67
N GLY A 15 -16.48 5.09 -6.90
CA GLY A 15 -17.27 5.63 -8.00
C GLY A 15 -17.52 7.15 -7.98
N ALA A 16 -16.90 7.91 -7.08
CA ALA A 16 -17.00 9.37 -7.06
C ALA A 16 -16.26 10.01 -8.26
N ASN A 17 -16.87 11.04 -8.87
CA ASN A 17 -16.30 11.78 -10.00
C ASN A 17 -15.18 12.75 -9.61
N GLY A 18 -14.43 12.50 -8.54
CA GLY A 18 -13.37 13.40 -8.10
C GLY A 18 -12.32 12.71 -7.25
N PHE A 19 -11.09 12.69 -7.76
CA PHE A 19 -9.93 12.27 -7.01
C PHE A 19 -9.19 13.48 -6.45
N SER A 20 -8.84 13.46 -5.16
CA SER A 20 -7.96 14.44 -4.55
C SER A 20 -6.50 14.02 -4.73
N ASN A 21 -5.66 14.96 -5.15
CA ASN A 21 -4.22 14.69 -5.30
C ASN A 21 -3.54 14.71 -3.94
N LEU A 22 -3.02 13.56 -3.50
CA LEU A 22 -2.34 13.40 -2.21
C LEU A 22 -1.01 14.16 -2.13
N LEU A 23 -0.41 14.49 -3.28
CA LEU A 23 0.88 15.18 -3.36
C LEU A 23 0.75 16.70 -3.53
N ALA A 24 -0.46 17.24 -3.64
CA ALA A 24 -0.69 18.68 -3.85
C ALA A 24 -0.08 19.56 -2.75
N GLY A 25 -0.04 19.08 -1.50
CA GLY A 25 0.57 19.77 -0.36
C GLY A 25 2.09 19.60 -0.24
N GLY A 26 2.74 18.86 -1.16
CA GLY A 26 4.15 18.50 -1.05
C GLY A 26 4.44 17.77 0.26
N MET A 27 5.68 17.90 0.78
CA MET A 27 6.06 17.26 2.07
C MET A 27 5.23 17.74 3.27
N ARG A 28 4.57 18.90 3.19
CA ARG A 28 3.71 19.40 4.28
C ARG A 28 2.47 18.53 4.52
N ALA A 29 2.01 17.79 3.51
CA ALA A 29 0.90 16.85 3.63
C ALA A 29 1.29 15.49 4.22
N TRP A 30 2.59 15.27 4.45
CA TRP A 30 3.15 14.00 4.88
C TRP A 30 3.94 14.14 6.19
N SER A 31 4.02 13.08 6.98
CA SER A 31 4.81 12.97 8.21
C SER A 31 5.69 11.73 8.15
N GLY A 32 6.96 11.88 8.43
CA GLY A 32 7.98 10.83 8.43
C GLY A 32 9.38 11.42 8.44
N ASN A 33 10.40 10.58 8.46
CA ASN A 33 11.79 10.99 8.53
C ASN A 33 12.25 11.69 7.24
N SER A 34 12.50 13.00 7.29
CA SER A 34 12.92 13.82 6.14
C SER A 34 14.30 13.44 5.55
N ASN A 35 15.12 12.67 6.27
CA ASN A 35 16.37 12.15 5.73
C ASN A 35 16.15 10.97 4.78
N LEU A 36 15.00 10.30 4.88
CA LEU A 36 14.64 9.13 4.06
C LEU A 36 13.68 9.48 2.93
N TRP A 37 12.91 10.57 3.07
CA TRP A 37 11.84 10.93 2.15
C TRP A 37 12.00 12.33 1.60
N SER A 38 11.73 12.49 0.33
CA SER A 38 11.77 13.79 -0.35
C SER A 38 10.64 13.92 -1.36
N HIS A 39 10.20 15.16 -1.63
CA HIS A 39 9.23 15.46 -2.67
C HIS A 39 9.81 16.46 -3.63
N LYS A 40 9.94 16.10 -4.90
CA LYS A 40 10.46 16.98 -5.96
C LYS A 40 9.72 16.69 -7.27
N ASN A 41 9.33 17.75 -7.98
CA ASN A 41 8.67 17.67 -9.30
C ASN A 41 7.42 16.74 -9.29
N GLY A 42 6.60 16.79 -8.22
CA GLY A 42 5.41 15.96 -8.11
C GLY A 42 5.66 14.49 -7.78
N VAL A 43 6.90 14.12 -7.44
CA VAL A 43 7.26 12.75 -7.06
C VAL A 43 7.68 12.72 -5.59
N LEU A 44 7.05 11.86 -4.81
CA LEU A 44 7.48 11.51 -3.46
C LEU A 44 8.44 10.32 -3.56
N THR A 45 9.64 10.47 -3.04
CA THR A 45 10.70 9.47 -3.14
C THR A 45 11.17 9.06 -1.76
N GLY A 46 11.17 7.75 -1.49
CA GLY A 46 11.85 7.14 -0.35
C GLY A 46 13.18 6.51 -0.79
N LYS A 47 14.23 6.67 0.01
CA LYS A 47 15.54 6.08 -0.25
C LYS A 47 16.12 5.45 1.00
N SER A 48 16.76 4.31 0.83
CA SER A 48 17.53 3.61 1.84
C SER A 48 18.88 3.16 1.26
N ASP A 49 19.92 3.28 2.06
CA ASP A 49 21.27 2.77 1.76
C ASP A 49 21.47 1.31 2.20
N GLY A 50 20.43 0.66 2.73
CA GLY A 50 20.47 -0.71 3.24
C GLY A 50 20.82 -0.81 4.73
N THR A 51 20.97 0.29 5.44
CA THR A 51 21.35 0.28 6.88
C THR A 51 20.15 0.29 7.83
N LEU A 52 18.92 0.43 7.29
CA LEU A 52 17.70 0.46 8.10
C LEU A 52 17.54 -0.82 8.94
N LYS A 53 17.33 -0.66 10.25
CA LYS A 53 17.11 -1.77 11.20
C LYS A 53 15.67 -2.21 11.27
N MET A 54 14.73 -1.35 10.87
CA MET A 54 13.29 -1.60 10.83
C MET A 54 12.67 -0.91 9.62
N ASN A 55 11.43 -1.27 9.30
CA ASN A 55 10.65 -0.56 8.29
C ASN A 55 10.35 0.86 8.78
N HIS A 56 10.47 1.84 7.89
CA HIS A 56 10.08 3.22 8.12
C HIS A 56 8.89 3.57 7.23
N PHE A 57 8.05 4.47 7.71
CA PHE A 57 6.86 4.88 6.98
C PHE A 57 6.81 6.40 6.85
N ILE A 58 6.18 6.84 5.75
CA ILE A 58 5.75 8.22 5.62
C ILE A 58 4.22 8.23 5.56
N THR A 59 3.58 8.93 6.48
CA THR A 59 2.12 8.95 6.65
C THR A 59 1.51 10.19 6.02
N TRP A 60 0.45 10.02 5.24
CA TRP A 60 -0.38 11.12 4.76
C TRP A 60 -1.26 11.61 5.92
N LYS A 61 -1.04 12.87 6.34
CA LYS A 61 -1.61 13.40 7.60
C LYS A 61 -2.87 14.26 7.41
N VAL A 62 -3.38 14.38 6.17
CA VAL A 62 -4.51 15.26 5.88
C VAL A 62 -5.84 14.68 6.35
N ALA A 63 -6.02 13.35 6.20
CA ALA A 63 -7.22 12.65 6.62
C ALA A 63 -6.96 11.15 6.81
N THR A 64 -7.88 10.47 7.48
CA THR A 64 -8.01 9.01 7.45
C THR A 64 -8.88 8.57 6.29
N VAL A 65 -8.80 7.28 5.93
CA VAL A 65 -9.61 6.65 4.88
C VAL A 65 -10.45 5.51 5.45
N ARG A 66 -11.68 5.42 4.99
CA ARG A 66 -12.62 4.35 5.36
C ARG A 66 -12.98 3.51 4.14
N ASN A 67 -13.93 3.99 3.31
CA ASN A 67 -14.20 3.47 1.98
C ASN A 67 -13.53 4.41 1.00
N PHE A 68 -12.71 3.88 0.09
CA PHE A 68 -11.94 4.73 -0.82
C PHE A 68 -11.55 4.00 -2.09
N ASP A 69 -11.21 4.77 -3.11
CA ASP A 69 -10.56 4.35 -4.35
C ASP A 69 -9.25 5.13 -4.45
N LEU A 70 -8.12 4.45 -4.33
CA LEU A 70 -6.79 5.03 -4.45
C LEU A 70 -6.17 4.61 -5.77
N LYS A 71 -5.59 5.57 -6.49
CA LYS A 71 -4.72 5.33 -7.64
C LYS A 71 -3.39 6.00 -7.41
N VAL A 72 -2.31 5.26 -7.58
CA VAL A 72 -0.95 5.76 -7.38
C VAL A 72 0.00 5.10 -8.37
N ASN A 73 0.81 5.93 -9.06
CA ASN A 73 1.91 5.42 -9.86
C ASN A 73 3.14 5.20 -8.98
N VAL A 74 3.66 4.00 -9.00
CA VAL A 74 4.83 3.59 -8.22
C VAL A 74 5.92 3.09 -9.14
N ARG A 75 7.15 3.46 -8.84
CA ARG A 75 8.35 2.89 -9.45
C ARG A 75 9.29 2.43 -8.34
N ILE A 76 9.66 1.16 -8.38
CA ILE A 76 10.56 0.56 -7.39
C ILE A 76 11.80 0.01 -8.09
N SER A 77 12.97 0.16 -7.47
CA SER A 77 14.24 -0.41 -7.97
C SER A 77 14.21 -1.94 -7.99
N ALA A 78 15.05 -2.56 -8.82
CA ALA A 78 15.22 -4.01 -8.83
C ALA A 78 15.62 -4.50 -7.42
N GLY A 79 14.96 -5.57 -6.96
CA GLY A 79 15.14 -6.12 -5.61
C GLY A 79 14.51 -5.30 -4.48
N GLY A 80 13.90 -4.15 -4.80
CA GLY A 80 13.23 -3.31 -3.81
C GLY A 80 11.97 -3.96 -3.23
N ASN A 81 11.65 -3.56 -2.00
CA ASN A 81 10.44 -3.93 -1.29
C ASN A 81 9.85 -2.70 -0.59
N SER A 82 8.58 -2.47 -0.79
CA SER A 82 7.82 -1.34 -0.27
C SER A 82 6.35 -1.76 -0.08
N GLY A 83 5.49 -0.83 0.32
CA GLY A 83 4.07 -1.08 0.46
C GLY A 83 3.26 0.21 0.57
N ILE A 84 2.01 0.11 0.17
CA ILE A 84 1.00 1.16 0.33
C ILE A 84 0.11 0.73 1.48
N GLN A 85 0.28 1.38 2.64
CA GLN A 85 -0.50 1.16 3.85
C GLN A 85 -1.83 1.90 3.77
N TYR A 86 -2.89 1.27 4.26
CA TYR A 86 -4.21 1.88 4.35
C TYR A 86 -5.01 1.32 5.52
N ARG A 87 -5.95 2.10 6.03
CA ARG A 87 -6.69 1.77 7.26
C ARG A 87 -5.75 1.34 8.39
N SER A 88 -4.61 1.99 8.46
CA SER A 88 -3.52 1.66 9.38
C SER A 88 -3.52 2.58 10.59
N ALA A 89 -2.83 2.16 11.63
CA ALA A 89 -2.67 2.94 12.87
C ALA A 89 -1.18 3.13 13.18
N HIS A 90 -0.85 4.25 13.82
CA HIS A 90 0.47 4.46 14.39
C HIS A 90 0.69 3.53 15.59
N ALA A 91 1.87 2.94 15.70
CA ALA A 91 2.28 2.06 16.79
C ALA A 91 3.60 2.56 17.42
N PRO A 92 3.58 3.71 18.12
CA PRO A 92 4.78 4.34 18.66
C PRO A 92 5.50 3.49 19.71
N GLU A 93 4.79 2.56 20.35
CA GLU A 93 5.36 1.58 21.27
C GLU A 93 6.29 0.58 20.58
N LEU A 94 6.17 0.40 19.27
CA LEU A 94 7.02 -0.47 18.43
C LEU A 94 8.17 0.30 17.78
N GLY A 95 8.15 1.62 17.84
CA GLY A 95 9.17 2.51 17.30
C GLY A 95 8.60 3.76 16.63
N LEU A 96 9.44 4.78 16.52
CA LEU A 96 9.09 6.02 15.85
C LEU A 96 8.72 5.74 14.38
N ASP A 97 7.63 6.32 13.91
CA ASP A 97 7.08 6.16 12.55
C ASP A 97 6.67 4.71 12.20
N VAL A 98 6.51 3.80 13.16
CA VAL A 98 5.98 2.46 12.92
C VAL A 98 4.47 2.51 12.72
N ILE A 99 4.01 1.78 11.71
CA ILE A 99 2.59 1.66 11.32
C ILE A 99 2.19 0.19 11.38
N THR A 100 0.97 -0.07 11.82
CA THR A 100 0.32 -1.39 11.75
C THR A 100 -0.92 -1.33 10.88
N GLY A 101 -1.30 -2.40 10.21
CA GLY A 101 -2.55 -2.49 9.45
C GLY A 101 -2.37 -2.97 8.03
N TYR A 102 -3.41 -2.84 7.20
CA TYR A 102 -3.41 -3.37 5.84
C TYR A 102 -2.39 -2.70 4.93
N GLN A 103 -1.79 -3.50 4.07
CA GLN A 103 -0.80 -3.08 3.07
C GLN A 103 -1.07 -3.75 1.74
N CYS A 104 -1.00 -2.97 0.67
CA CYS A 104 -0.76 -3.47 -0.67
C CYS A 104 0.74 -3.51 -0.90
N ASP A 105 1.32 -4.70 -1.01
CA ASP A 105 2.75 -4.86 -1.19
C ASP A 105 3.21 -4.40 -2.57
N VAL A 106 4.38 -3.79 -2.59
CA VAL A 106 5.10 -3.35 -3.79
C VAL A 106 6.45 -4.03 -3.80
N VAL A 107 6.54 -5.17 -4.50
CA VAL A 107 7.73 -6.04 -4.45
C VAL A 107 8.27 -6.30 -5.85
N ALA A 108 9.49 -5.84 -6.12
CA ALA A 108 10.13 -6.07 -7.40
C ALA A 108 10.61 -7.51 -7.57
N GLY A 109 10.30 -8.13 -8.73
CA GLY A 109 10.82 -9.45 -9.11
C GLY A 109 10.25 -10.64 -8.33
N LYS A 110 9.14 -10.43 -7.60
CA LYS A 110 8.45 -11.49 -6.85
C LYS A 110 6.95 -11.41 -7.09
N PRO A 111 6.44 -11.91 -8.22
CA PRO A 111 5.04 -11.73 -8.62
C PRO A 111 4.04 -12.29 -7.59
N GLN A 112 4.40 -13.33 -6.85
CA GLN A 112 3.55 -13.93 -5.81
C GLN A 112 3.29 -13.03 -4.59
N PHE A 113 4.05 -11.93 -4.45
CA PHE A 113 3.89 -10.95 -3.37
C PHE A 113 3.44 -9.58 -3.88
N ASN A 114 3.75 -9.25 -5.15
CA ASN A 114 3.47 -7.92 -5.68
C ASN A 114 1.97 -7.67 -5.85
N GLY A 115 1.43 -6.71 -5.10
CA GLY A 115 -0.01 -6.43 -5.06
C GLY A 115 -0.80 -7.30 -4.09
N MET A 116 -0.16 -8.14 -3.27
CA MET A 116 -0.84 -8.94 -2.24
C MET A 116 -1.48 -8.07 -1.16
N VAL A 117 -2.42 -8.65 -0.40
CA VAL A 117 -2.93 -8.04 0.83
C VAL A 117 -2.14 -8.59 2.01
N TYR A 118 -1.41 -7.70 2.66
CA TYR A 118 -0.61 -7.98 3.85
C TYR A 118 -1.13 -7.15 5.03
N GLU A 119 -0.87 -7.56 6.25
CA GLU A 119 -1.12 -6.77 7.45
C GLU A 119 0.17 -6.58 8.23
N GLU A 120 0.72 -5.37 8.16
CA GLU A 120 1.97 -4.99 8.83
C GLU A 120 1.81 -5.06 10.34
N LYS A 121 2.70 -5.81 11.01
CA LYS A 121 2.68 -6.02 12.47
C LYS A 121 1.37 -6.61 13.03
N GLY A 122 0.55 -7.22 12.17
CA GLY A 122 -0.70 -7.88 12.51
C GLY A 122 -0.69 -9.34 12.09
N ARG A 123 -1.75 -9.77 11.38
CA ARG A 123 -1.97 -11.17 10.95
C ARG A 123 -1.04 -11.63 9.80
N GLY A 124 -0.19 -10.75 9.24
CA GLY A 124 0.75 -11.09 8.19
C GLY A 124 0.11 -11.18 6.80
N ILE A 125 0.40 -12.26 6.04
CA ILE A 125 -0.17 -12.43 4.69
C ILE A 125 -1.64 -12.81 4.80
N LEU A 126 -2.54 -11.92 4.35
CA LEU A 126 -3.98 -12.13 4.33
C LEU A 126 -4.47 -12.71 3.01
N ALA A 127 -3.92 -12.25 1.90
CA ALA A 127 -4.14 -12.83 0.57
C ALA A 127 -2.87 -12.67 -0.26
N ARG A 128 -2.27 -13.77 -0.69
CA ARG A 128 -1.14 -13.71 -1.63
C ARG A 128 -1.57 -13.04 -2.92
N ALA A 129 -0.63 -12.47 -3.64
CA ALA A 129 -0.92 -11.99 -4.98
C ALA A 129 -1.52 -13.12 -5.83
N HIS A 130 -2.54 -12.75 -6.62
CA HIS A 130 -3.32 -13.64 -7.47
C HIS A 130 -4.28 -14.60 -6.74
N ASP A 131 -4.50 -14.39 -5.42
CA ASP A 131 -5.50 -15.11 -4.65
C ASP A 131 -6.73 -14.23 -4.38
N LYS A 132 -7.91 -14.87 -4.39
CA LYS A 132 -9.13 -14.37 -3.77
C LYS A 132 -9.30 -15.10 -2.45
N VAL A 133 -9.35 -14.35 -1.35
CA VAL A 133 -9.40 -14.91 0.00
C VAL A 133 -10.62 -14.37 0.75
N THR A 134 -11.24 -15.23 1.53
CA THR A 134 -12.19 -14.85 2.58
C THR A 134 -11.58 -15.21 3.93
N ILE A 135 -11.53 -14.25 4.85
CA ILE A 135 -11.28 -14.50 6.27
C ILE A 135 -12.65 -14.61 6.94
N ASP A 136 -12.93 -15.74 7.56
CA ASP A 136 -14.20 -15.97 8.21
C ASP A 136 -14.31 -15.24 9.57
N PRO A 137 -15.49 -15.24 10.23
CA PRO A 137 -15.65 -14.57 11.53
C PRO A 137 -14.80 -15.14 12.67
N LYS A 138 -14.15 -16.28 12.47
CA LYS A 138 -13.22 -16.90 13.46
C LYS A 138 -11.75 -16.51 13.20
N GLY A 139 -11.48 -15.85 12.05
CA GLY A 139 -10.14 -15.49 11.61
C GLY A 139 -9.47 -16.52 10.71
N ASP A 140 -10.15 -17.60 10.33
CA ASP A 140 -9.61 -18.62 9.43
C ASP A 140 -9.60 -18.11 7.98
N GLN A 141 -8.50 -18.36 7.25
CA GLN A 141 -8.29 -17.90 5.88
C GLN A 141 -8.65 -18.99 4.87
N TRP A 142 -9.52 -18.66 3.91
CA TRP A 142 -10.00 -19.55 2.87
C TRP A 142 -9.69 -18.99 1.49
N VAL A 143 -8.88 -19.68 0.69
CA VAL A 143 -8.69 -19.32 -0.73
C VAL A 143 -9.93 -19.76 -1.50
N VAL A 144 -10.74 -18.78 -1.92
CA VAL A 144 -12.02 -19.01 -2.60
C VAL A 144 -11.94 -18.86 -4.12
N GLY A 145 -10.76 -18.48 -4.64
CA GLY A 145 -10.53 -18.36 -6.07
C GLY A 145 -9.12 -17.93 -6.40
N LYS A 146 -8.79 -17.93 -7.69
CA LYS A 146 -7.50 -17.50 -8.23
C LYS A 146 -7.69 -16.38 -9.24
N LEU A 147 -6.69 -15.53 -9.36
CA LEU A 147 -6.55 -14.49 -10.36
C LEU A 147 -5.42 -14.88 -11.31
N GLU A 148 -5.43 -14.32 -12.52
CA GLU A 148 -4.35 -14.53 -13.49
C GLU A 148 -3.03 -13.96 -12.96
N VAL A 149 -1.95 -14.74 -13.06
CA VAL A 149 -0.61 -14.29 -12.67
C VAL A 149 -0.04 -13.38 -13.75
N LYS A 150 0.45 -12.20 -13.36
CA LYS A 150 1.12 -11.26 -14.23
C LYS A 150 2.36 -10.69 -13.58
N GLU A 151 3.44 -10.59 -14.35
CA GLU A 151 4.68 -9.96 -13.91
C GLU A 151 4.75 -8.51 -14.33
N PHE A 152 5.40 -7.68 -13.50
CA PHE A 152 5.59 -6.26 -13.73
C PHE A 152 7.08 -5.93 -13.59
N ALA A 153 7.65 -5.30 -14.62
CA ALA A 153 9.08 -5.02 -14.69
C ALA A 153 9.52 -4.05 -13.59
N PRO A 154 10.58 -4.38 -12.83
CA PRO A 154 11.17 -3.43 -11.88
C PRO A 154 11.79 -2.23 -12.61
N GLY A 155 11.82 -1.07 -11.94
CA GLY A 155 12.37 0.15 -12.50
C GLY A 155 11.44 0.92 -13.43
N GLU A 156 10.28 0.39 -13.74
CA GLU A 156 9.23 1.04 -14.53
C GLU A 156 8.12 1.61 -13.64
N TRP A 157 7.34 2.56 -14.19
CA TRP A 157 6.17 3.10 -13.51
C TRP A 157 4.96 2.19 -13.73
N HIS A 158 4.32 1.77 -12.63
CA HIS A 158 3.09 0.99 -12.63
C HIS A 158 1.99 1.70 -11.85
N GLU A 159 0.77 1.73 -12.37
CA GLU A 159 -0.40 2.20 -11.62
C GLU A 159 -0.87 1.10 -10.66
N TYR A 160 -0.82 1.38 -9.37
CA TYR A 160 -1.50 0.61 -8.34
C TYR A 160 -2.86 1.23 -8.07
N ARG A 161 -3.89 0.41 -8.03
CA ARG A 161 -5.22 0.81 -7.58
C ARG A 161 -5.63 -0.03 -6.38
N ILE A 162 -6.14 0.63 -5.35
CA ILE A 162 -6.67 0.00 -4.15
C ILE A 162 -8.10 0.49 -3.98
N LEU A 163 -9.07 -0.42 -4.07
CA LEU A 163 -10.47 -0.13 -3.87
C LEU A 163 -10.96 -0.87 -2.64
N VAL A 164 -11.46 -0.11 -1.66
CA VAL A 164 -11.92 -0.62 -0.37
C VAL A 164 -13.34 -0.17 -0.10
N GLU A 165 -14.22 -1.17 0.08
CA GLU A 165 -15.66 -0.98 0.34
C GLU A 165 -16.07 -1.88 1.51
N GLY A 166 -16.43 -1.28 2.65
CA GLY A 166 -16.72 -2.05 3.87
C GLY A 166 -15.53 -2.94 4.25
N ASN A 167 -15.74 -4.23 4.26
CA ASN A 167 -14.74 -5.25 4.56
C ASN A 167 -14.17 -5.96 3.31
N ARG A 168 -14.42 -5.43 2.12
CA ARG A 168 -13.87 -5.93 0.85
C ARG A 168 -12.74 -5.06 0.37
N LEU A 169 -11.56 -5.66 0.18
CA LEU A 169 -10.33 -5.04 -0.25
C LEU A 169 -9.92 -5.64 -1.60
N ARG A 170 -9.61 -4.79 -2.57
CA ARG A 170 -9.25 -5.23 -3.93
C ARG A 170 -8.07 -4.41 -4.44
N HIS A 171 -7.08 -5.10 -5.01
CA HIS A 171 -5.86 -4.50 -5.57
C HIS A 171 -5.71 -4.80 -7.04
N TRP A 172 -5.17 -3.83 -7.78
CA TRP A 172 -4.80 -3.97 -9.20
C TRP A 172 -3.45 -3.31 -9.45
N ILE A 173 -2.72 -3.84 -10.43
CA ILE A 173 -1.53 -3.22 -11.02
C ILE A 173 -1.76 -3.10 -12.52
N ASN A 174 -1.67 -1.87 -13.06
CA ASN A 174 -1.96 -1.56 -14.48
C ASN A 174 -3.32 -2.11 -14.96
N GLY A 175 -4.34 -2.00 -14.11
CA GLY A 175 -5.69 -2.51 -14.38
C GLY A 175 -5.85 -4.03 -14.23
N HIS A 176 -4.75 -4.77 -13.97
CA HIS A 176 -4.77 -6.22 -13.77
C HIS A 176 -5.00 -6.55 -12.28
N PRO A 177 -6.03 -7.34 -11.91
CA PRO A 177 -6.31 -7.65 -10.51
C PRO A 177 -5.20 -8.52 -9.91
N THR A 178 -4.71 -8.14 -8.73
CA THR A 178 -3.60 -8.83 -8.05
C THR A 178 -3.95 -9.35 -6.67
N GLY A 179 -4.98 -8.84 -6.01
CA GLY A 179 -5.40 -9.32 -4.70
C GLY A 179 -6.85 -8.98 -4.43
N GLU A 180 -7.59 -9.92 -3.85
CA GLU A 180 -8.95 -9.70 -3.37
C GLU A 180 -9.12 -10.37 -2.00
N LEU A 181 -9.58 -9.59 -1.02
CA LEU A 181 -9.86 -10.05 0.34
C LEU A 181 -11.26 -9.61 0.76
N LEU A 182 -12.03 -10.57 1.28
CA LEU A 182 -13.24 -10.34 2.07
C LEU A 182 -12.91 -10.67 3.53
N ASP A 183 -12.79 -9.66 4.39
CA ASP A 183 -12.40 -9.82 5.78
C ASP A 183 -13.64 -9.77 6.70
N LEU A 184 -14.11 -10.94 7.15
CA LEU A 184 -15.25 -11.07 8.03
C LEU A 184 -14.86 -11.15 9.52
N ASP A 185 -13.56 -11.17 9.85
CA ASP A 185 -13.06 -11.14 11.21
C ASP A 185 -13.29 -9.76 11.85
N GLU A 186 -14.35 -9.62 12.62
CA GLU A 186 -14.70 -8.34 13.25
C GLU A 186 -13.70 -7.86 14.28
N LYS A 187 -12.91 -8.77 14.86
CA LYS A 187 -11.91 -8.44 15.87
C LYS A 187 -10.58 -8.04 15.25
N GLY A 188 -10.23 -8.65 14.12
CA GLY A 188 -8.95 -8.41 13.45
C GLY A 188 -9.01 -7.30 12.38
N ARG A 189 -10.17 -7.05 11.78
CA ARG A 189 -10.28 -6.06 10.70
C ARG A 189 -10.29 -4.61 11.17
N ALA A 190 -9.62 -3.74 10.43
CA ALA A 190 -9.77 -2.29 10.55
C ALA A 190 -10.74 -1.76 9.48
N LEU A 191 -11.62 -0.82 9.86
CA LEU A 191 -12.59 -0.20 8.96
C LEU A 191 -12.20 1.23 8.54
N ASP A 192 -11.24 1.85 9.22
CA ASP A 192 -10.67 3.16 8.90
C ASP A 192 -9.22 3.26 9.40
N GLY A 193 -8.53 4.33 9.06
CA GLY A 193 -7.18 4.60 9.49
C GLY A 193 -6.40 5.44 8.48
N VAL A 194 -5.09 5.57 8.70
CA VAL A 194 -4.21 6.39 7.87
C VAL A 194 -3.79 5.70 6.58
N LEU A 195 -3.38 6.53 5.60
CA LEU A 195 -2.58 6.11 4.44
C LEU A 195 -1.11 6.37 4.72
N ALA A 196 -0.25 5.42 4.36
CA ALA A 196 1.20 5.58 4.47
C ALA A 196 1.93 4.83 3.36
N LEU A 197 3.21 5.16 3.15
CA LEU A 197 4.10 4.43 2.26
C LEU A 197 5.26 3.87 3.07
N GLN A 198 5.64 2.63 2.76
CA GLN A 198 6.72 1.92 3.44
C GLN A 198 8.06 2.15 2.75
N LEU A 199 9.12 2.30 3.54
CA LEU A 199 10.50 2.09 3.17
C LEU A 199 11.01 0.87 3.95
N HIS A 200 11.12 -0.25 3.26
CA HIS A 200 11.41 -1.53 3.89
C HIS A 200 12.89 -1.62 4.32
N LYS A 201 13.14 -2.20 5.50
CA LYS A 201 14.51 -2.60 5.89
C LYS A 201 15.02 -3.68 4.95
N GLY A 202 16.26 -3.60 4.54
CA GLY A 202 16.84 -4.57 3.61
C GLY A 202 17.86 -3.94 2.68
N PRO A 203 18.03 -4.50 1.49
CA PRO A 203 18.94 -3.94 0.50
C PRO A 203 18.66 -2.46 0.19
N PRO A 204 19.65 -1.71 -0.32
CA PRO A 204 19.45 -0.34 -0.77
C PRO A 204 18.33 -0.23 -1.81
N MET A 205 17.53 0.81 -1.74
CA MET A 205 16.52 1.14 -2.74
C MET A 205 16.26 2.64 -2.81
#